data_2fb4dc6f33be02657824b9bf99c4e9ce
#
_entry.id   2fb4dc6f33be02657824b9bf99c4e9ce
#
_cell.length_a   1.000
_cell.length_b   1.000
_cell.length_c   1.000
_cell.angle_alpha   90.00
_cell.angle_beta   90.00
_cell.angle_gamma   90.00
#
_symmetry.space_group_name_H-M   'P 1'
#
loop_
_entity.id
_entity.type
_entity.pdbx_description
1 polymer ?
#
loop_
_entity_poly.entity_id
_entity_poly.type
_entity_poly.pdbx_seq_one_letter_code
_entity_poly.pdbx_strand_id
1 'polypeptide(L)'
;MRIPLAVLMLVMLLLTSPRSSLAQEDFDYTKAYKDYVFTQDVYQKAHGDYLLARSQYLDAQTLASQTKAEEKTIAMLRARDDVMVTYFTVVRMRLAETEGISDTEKNSLYSRLDSETAWFQAHKDGISSAASLDDLVVDSSEAAKRFTTIEPLIYEVLGTIPIGRVETLRTSINKILAKIKTKIEEIRVNGDHDTTNAERWTIETENKITRSLDKSIEAQKIIYSFQTLEERDLRQIDLNKEYNGAITILQESNQLLRESASYMREIVKQIKTKS
;
A
#
# COMPACT_ATOMS: atom_id res chain seq x y z
N MET A 1 19.29 45.30 -3.61
CA MET A 1 18.55 45.25 -2.32
C MET A 1 18.96 43.98 -1.54
N ARG A 2 19.62 44.11 -0.42
CA ARG A 2 20.16 42.97 0.37
C ARG A 2 19.01 42.33 1.15
N ILE A 3 18.70 41.08 0.89
CA ILE A 3 17.72 40.32 1.68
C ILE A 3 18.30 40.19 3.12
N PRO A 4 17.59 40.59 4.19
CA PRO A 4 18.09 40.47 5.52
C PRO A 4 18.23 39.01 5.94
N LEU A 5 19.41 38.70 6.51
CA LEU A 5 19.84 37.38 7.02
C LEU A 5 18.83 36.76 8.00
N ALA A 6 17.96 37.58 8.60
CA ALA A 6 16.91 37.13 9.52
C ALA A 6 15.85 36.22 8.92
N VAL A 7 15.59 36.31 7.60
CA VAL A 7 14.59 35.47 6.93
C VAL A 7 15.13 34.05 6.67
N LEU A 8 16.44 33.92 6.51
CA LEU A 8 17.10 32.60 6.32
C LEU A 8 17.18 31.81 7.65
N MET A 9 17.28 32.49 8.78
CA MET A 9 17.29 31.82 10.10
C MET A 9 15.92 31.34 10.54
N LEU A 10 14.84 31.99 10.13
CA LEU A 10 13.47 31.56 10.49
C LEU A 10 13.04 30.27 9.79
N VAL A 11 13.58 30.01 8.60
CA VAL A 11 13.28 28.77 7.85
C VAL A 11 14.03 27.56 8.42
N MET A 12 15.20 27.77 9.04
CA MET A 12 15.95 26.68 9.70
C MET A 12 15.37 26.28 11.06
N LEU A 13 14.67 27.19 11.76
CA LEU A 13 14.07 26.90 13.08
C LEU A 13 12.77 26.07 12.99
N LEU A 14 12.14 26.01 11.82
CA LEU A 14 10.93 25.19 11.60
C LEU A 14 11.23 23.72 11.29
N LEU A 15 12.51 23.34 11.13
CA LEU A 15 12.92 21.95 10.82
C LEU A 15 13.37 21.17 12.06
N THR A 16 13.43 21.81 13.24
CA THR A 16 13.78 21.14 14.50
C THR A 16 12.62 21.18 15.47
N SER A 17 11.52 20.49 15.15
CA SER A 17 10.57 20.09 16.19
C SER A 17 11.26 19.01 17.02
N PRO A 18 11.43 19.20 18.36
CA PRO A 18 11.91 18.12 19.20
C PRO A 18 10.82 17.03 19.19
N ARG A 19 11.09 15.92 18.50
CA ARG A 19 10.34 14.70 18.71
C ARG A 19 10.57 14.29 20.15
N SER A 20 9.53 14.38 20.96
CA SER A 20 9.53 13.85 22.33
C SER A 20 9.77 12.35 22.24
N SER A 21 11.03 11.96 22.44
CA SER A 21 11.45 10.58 22.58
C SER A 21 10.98 10.06 23.95
N LEU A 22 9.74 9.64 24.02
CA LEU A 22 9.39 8.53 24.91
C LEU A 22 9.61 7.29 24.06
N ALA A 23 10.57 6.47 24.45
CA ALA A 23 10.96 5.24 23.77
C ALA A 23 9.87 4.18 23.94
N GLN A 24 8.77 4.35 23.23
CA GLN A 24 7.99 3.29 22.68
C GLN A 24 8.68 3.02 21.36
N GLU A 25 9.29 1.83 21.18
CA GLU A 25 9.76 1.41 19.86
C GLU A 25 8.56 1.57 18.92
N ASP A 26 8.61 2.63 18.09
CA ASP A 26 7.56 2.89 17.12
C ASP A 26 7.50 1.67 16.22
N PHE A 27 6.44 0.87 16.38
CA PHE A 27 6.17 -0.27 15.53
C PHE A 27 5.75 0.30 14.17
N ASP A 28 6.75 0.48 13.31
CA ASP A 28 6.62 1.05 11.97
C ASP A 28 6.58 -0.03 10.89
N TYR A 29 6.36 0.39 9.65
CA TYR A 29 6.39 -0.50 8.49
C TYR A 29 7.72 -1.27 8.38
N THR A 30 8.85 -0.65 8.72
CA THR A 30 10.18 -1.27 8.58
C THR A 30 10.34 -2.47 9.51
N LYS A 31 9.88 -2.33 10.75
CA LYS A 31 9.89 -3.43 11.72
C LYS A 31 8.90 -4.52 11.31
N ALA A 32 7.67 -4.16 10.99
CA ALA A 32 6.67 -5.11 10.51
C ALA A 32 7.16 -5.92 9.29
N TYR A 33 7.82 -5.26 8.34
CA TYR A 33 8.37 -5.93 7.17
C TYR A 33 9.50 -6.91 7.52
N LYS A 34 10.38 -6.58 8.47
CA LYS A 34 11.40 -7.51 8.95
C LYS A 34 10.80 -8.74 9.62
N ASP A 35 9.76 -8.55 10.43
CA ASP A 35 9.06 -9.65 11.09
C ASP A 35 8.38 -10.57 10.05
N TYR A 36 7.76 -10.00 9.02
CA TYR A 36 7.20 -10.76 7.90
C TYR A 36 8.26 -11.58 7.15
N VAL A 37 9.40 -10.98 6.81
CA VAL A 37 10.49 -11.69 6.13
C VAL A 37 11.00 -12.85 7.01
N PHE A 38 11.15 -12.62 8.31
CA PHE A 38 11.55 -13.67 9.24
C PHE A 38 10.55 -14.82 9.29
N THR A 39 9.26 -14.53 9.41
CA THR A 39 8.23 -15.59 9.44
C THR A 39 8.13 -16.34 8.11
N GLN A 40 8.37 -15.67 6.99
CA GLN A 40 8.45 -16.29 5.67
C GLN A 40 9.61 -17.30 5.60
N ASP A 41 10.79 -16.94 6.10
CA ASP A 41 11.94 -17.86 6.16
C ASP A 41 11.65 -19.07 7.03
N VAL A 42 11.00 -18.86 8.19
CA VAL A 42 10.56 -19.95 9.10
C VAL A 42 9.59 -20.89 8.38
N TYR A 43 8.60 -20.32 7.67
CA TYR A 43 7.64 -21.12 6.91
C TYR A 43 8.31 -21.92 5.78
N GLN A 44 9.21 -21.33 5.01
CA GLN A 44 9.92 -22.03 3.94
C GLN A 44 10.69 -23.25 4.46
N LYS A 45 11.36 -23.09 5.62
CA LYS A 45 12.06 -24.21 6.28
C LYS A 45 11.07 -25.28 6.77
N ALA A 46 10.01 -24.88 7.46
CA ALA A 46 8.99 -25.82 7.95
C ALA A 46 8.30 -26.55 6.80
N HIS A 47 8.04 -25.88 5.67
CA HIS A 47 7.48 -26.48 4.47
C HIS A 47 8.43 -27.52 3.84
N GLY A 48 9.73 -27.21 3.78
CA GLY A 48 10.74 -28.19 3.33
C GLY A 48 10.79 -29.44 4.22
N ASP A 49 10.79 -29.26 5.54
CA ASP A 49 10.74 -30.36 6.52
C ASP A 49 9.46 -31.20 6.37
N TYR A 50 8.31 -30.54 6.15
CA TYR A 50 7.03 -31.20 5.89
C TYR A 50 7.09 -32.08 4.63
N LEU A 51 7.60 -31.53 3.51
CA LEU A 51 7.70 -32.28 2.26
C LEU A 51 8.55 -33.55 2.42
N LEU A 52 9.67 -33.46 3.13
CA LEU A 52 10.54 -34.59 3.42
C LEU A 52 9.84 -35.62 4.29
N ALA A 53 9.20 -35.20 5.40
CA ALA A 53 8.51 -36.12 6.30
C ALA A 53 7.31 -36.79 5.61
N ARG A 54 6.56 -36.06 4.79
CA ARG A 54 5.47 -36.59 3.97
C ARG A 54 5.97 -37.66 2.99
N SER A 55 7.07 -37.42 2.28
CA SER A 55 7.67 -38.43 1.38
C SER A 55 8.06 -39.68 2.14
N GLN A 56 8.77 -39.54 3.29
CA GLN A 56 9.17 -40.68 4.12
C GLN A 56 7.96 -41.49 4.65
N TYR A 57 6.88 -40.81 4.99
CA TYR A 57 5.66 -41.49 5.42
C TYR A 57 5.00 -42.29 4.27
N LEU A 58 4.93 -41.68 3.07
CA LEU A 58 4.33 -42.37 1.91
C LEU A 58 5.14 -43.59 1.48
N ASP A 59 6.48 -43.55 1.65
CA ASP A 59 7.36 -44.66 1.29
C ASP A 59 7.36 -45.80 2.33
N ALA A 60 7.40 -45.45 3.61
CA ALA A 60 7.60 -46.42 4.67
C ALA A 60 6.29 -46.88 5.40
N GLN A 61 5.32 -46.02 5.49
CA GLN A 61 3.98 -46.22 6.14
C GLN A 61 4.08 -46.83 7.57
N THR A 62 5.13 -46.47 8.31
CA THR A 62 5.32 -46.90 9.70
C THR A 62 4.73 -45.90 10.68
N LEU A 63 4.41 -46.33 11.90
CA LEU A 63 3.96 -45.44 12.96
C LEU A 63 4.95 -44.30 13.23
N ALA A 64 6.26 -44.58 13.20
CA ALA A 64 7.30 -43.58 13.40
C ALA A 64 7.32 -42.51 12.27
N SER A 65 7.18 -42.93 11.02
CA SER A 65 7.10 -41.99 9.90
C SER A 65 5.79 -41.21 9.89
N GLN A 66 4.67 -41.80 10.33
CA GLN A 66 3.40 -41.12 10.51
C GLN A 66 3.51 -40.01 11.57
N THR A 67 3.97 -40.34 12.79
CA THR A 67 4.16 -39.37 13.87
C THR A 67 5.07 -38.19 13.40
N LYS A 68 6.12 -38.52 12.65
CA LYS A 68 7.01 -37.48 12.10
C LYS A 68 6.31 -36.58 11.07
N ALA A 69 5.47 -37.16 10.21
CA ALA A 69 4.68 -36.39 9.24
C ALA A 69 3.66 -35.48 9.96
N GLU A 70 2.98 -35.97 11.01
CA GLU A 70 2.07 -35.16 11.83
C GLU A 70 2.80 -34.00 12.47
N GLU A 71 3.93 -34.23 13.17
CA GLU A 71 4.75 -33.16 13.79
C GLU A 71 5.15 -32.07 12.78
N LYS A 72 5.64 -32.47 11.61
CA LYS A 72 6.12 -31.52 10.59
C LYS A 72 4.99 -30.80 9.87
N THR A 73 3.82 -31.44 9.72
CA THR A 73 2.61 -30.80 9.18
C THR A 73 2.11 -29.74 10.16
N ILE A 74 2.01 -30.02 11.44
CA ILE A 74 1.63 -29.05 12.48
C ILE A 74 2.55 -27.84 12.45
N ALA A 75 3.87 -28.06 12.44
CA ALA A 75 4.85 -26.99 12.40
C ALA A 75 4.70 -26.11 11.14
N MET A 76 4.48 -26.72 9.99
CA MET A 76 4.29 -26.01 8.71
C MET A 76 2.99 -25.21 8.70
N LEU A 77 1.86 -25.76 9.18
CA LEU A 77 0.58 -25.06 9.20
C LEU A 77 0.63 -23.85 10.13
N ARG A 78 1.19 -24.00 11.34
CA ARG A 78 1.37 -22.88 12.28
C ARG A 78 2.28 -21.78 11.70
N ALA A 79 3.39 -22.17 11.07
CA ALA A 79 4.29 -21.20 10.44
C ALA A 79 3.63 -20.48 9.26
N ARG A 80 2.75 -21.14 8.49
CA ARG A 80 1.95 -20.51 7.42
C ARG A 80 1.02 -19.44 7.98
N ASP A 81 0.34 -19.73 9.07
CA ASP A 81 -0.58 -18.79 9.70
C ASP A 81 0.17 -17.58 10.29
N ASP A 82 1.38 -17.80 10.85
CA ASP A 82 2.26 -16.71 11.29
C ASP A 82 2.68 -15.78 10.13
N VAL A 83 2.93 -16.32 8.93
CA VAL A 83 3.19 -15.52 7.73
C VAL A 83 1.99 -14.63 7.40
N MET A 84 0.75 -15.16 7.48
CA MET A 84 -0.45 -14.37 7.21
C MET A 84 -0.65 -13.25 8.23
N VAL A 85 -0.48 -13.53 9.52
CA VAL A 85 -0.56 -12.56 10.62
C VAL A 85 0.43 -11.41 10.39
N THR A 86 1.69 -11.74 10.13
CA THR A 86 2.73 -10.72 9.90
C THR A 86 2.54 -9.98 8.58
N TYR A 87 2.07 -10.64 7.52
CA TYR A 87 1.73 -10.01 6.25
C TYR A 87 0.64 -8.94 6.42
N PHE A 88 -0.47 -9.25 7.10
CA PHE A 88 -1.53 -8.26 7.36
C PHE A 88 -1.03 -7.10 8.21
N THR A 89 -0.13 -7.37 9.15
CA THR A 89 0.51 -6.31 9.94
C THR A 89 1.34 -5.37 9.05
N VAL A 90 2.14 -5.91 8.13
CA VAL A 90 2.92 -5.12 7.15
C VAL A 90 2.02 -4.24 6.30
N VAL A 91 0.97 -4.82 5.73
CA VAL A 91 0.04 -4.11 4.85
C VAL A 91 -0.70 -3.01 5.60
N ARG A 92 -1.13 -3.31 6.85
CA ARG A 92 -1.76 -2.34 7.75
C ARG A 92 -0.84 -1.16 8.09
N MET A 93 0.45 -1.44 8.43
CA MET A 93 1.43 -0.38 8.70
C MET A 93 1.69 0.46 7.46
N ARG A 94 1.79 -0.15 6.29
CA ARG A 94 1.97 0.58 5.04
C ARG A 94 0.79 1.48 4.70
N LEU A 95 -0.43 1.01 4.95
CA LEU A 95 -1.64 1.80 4.81
C LEU A 95 -1.67 2.98 5.80
N ALA A 96 -1.23 2.76 7.05
CA ALA A 96 -1.16 3.79 8.09
C ALA A 96 -0.23 4.95 7.69
N GLU A 97 0.94 4.65 7.13
CA GLU A 97 1.92 5.64 6.67
C GLU A 97 1.51 6.35 5.36
N THR A 98 0.48 5.84 4.66
CA THR A 98 0.07 6.40 3.38
C THR A 98 -0.84 7.61 3.62
N GLU A 99 -0.43 8.77 3.10
CA GLU A 99 -1.25 9.98 3.03
C GLU A 99 -2.22 9.93 1.84
N GLY A 100 -3.20 10.87 1.82
CA GLY A 100 -4.14 11.01 0.70
C GLY A 100 -5.29 9.99 0.71
N ILE A 101 -5.44 9.22 1.79
CA ILE A 101 -6.56 8.32 2.06
C ILE A 101 -7.33 8.88 3.25
N SER A 102 -8.66 8.89 3.19
CA SER A 102 -9.49 9.37 4.31
C SER A 102 -9.38 8.46 5.54
N ASP A 103 -9.50 9.04 6.74
CA ASP A 103 -9.49 8.27 7.98
C ASP A 103 -10.63 7.24 8.04
N THR A 104 -11.79 7.57 7.50
CA THR A 104 -12.94 6.65 7.41
C THR A 104 -12.59 5.41 6.59
N GLU A 105 -11.94 5.59 5.44
CA GLU A 105 -11.53 4.49 4.58
C GLU A 105 -10.43 3.66 5.23
N LYS A 106 -9.40 4.31 5.81
CA LYS A 106 -8.35 3.62 6.56
C LYS A 106 -8.93 2.77 7.68
N ASN A 107 -9.83 3.32 8.49
CA ASN A 107 -10.45 2.61 9.61
C ASN A 107 -11.28 1.41 9.17
N SER A 108 -12.00 1.52 8.04
CA SER A 108 -12.72 0.39 7.45
C SER A 108 -11.77 -0.75 7.05
N LEU A 109 -10.67 -0.42 6.36
CA LEU A 109 -9.67 -1.40 5.96
C LEU A 109 -8.92 -2.00 7.16
N TYR A 110 -8.60 -1.19 8.20
CA TYR A 110 -7.99 -1.69 9.43
C TYR A 110 -8.88 -2.71 10.13
N SER A 111 -10.17 -2.41 10.30
CA SER A 111 -11.10 -3.34 10.95
C SER A 111 -11.17 -4.68 10.24
N ARG A 112 -11.16 -4.69 8.91
CA ARG A 112 -11.18 -5.92 8.11
C ARG A 112 -9.85 -6.67 8.22
N LEU A 113 -8.70 -5.99 8.11
CA LEU A 113 -7.38 -6.60 8.28
C LEU A 113 -7.17 -7.16 9.69
N ASP A 114 -7.61 -6.43 10.72
CA ASP A 114 -7.51 -6.87 12.12
C ASP A 114 -8.38 -8.11 12.38
N SER A 115 -9.56 -8.20 11.75
CA SER A 115 -10.42 -9.38 11.79
C SER A 115 -9.75 -10.61 11.17
N GLU A 116 -9.09 -10.44 10.01
CA GLU A 116 -8.36 -11.54 9.37
C GLU A 116 -7.12 -11.96 10.17
N THR A 117 -6.40 -11.01 10.73
CA THR A 117 -5.27 -11.26 11.64
C THR A 117 -5.71 -12.11 12.83
N ALA A 118 -6.82 -11.73 13.46
CA ALA A 118 -7.39 -12.46 14.60
C ALA A 118 -7.82 -13.88 14.20
N TRP A 119 -8.40 -14.06 13.02
CA TRP A 119 -8.80 -15.36 12.52
C TRP A 119 -7.59 -16.30 12.34
N PHE A 120 -6.51 -15.85 11.66
CA PHE A 120 -5.32 -16.67 11.45
C PHE A 120 -4.59 -16.98 12.77
N GLN A 121 -4.59 -16.01 13.72
CA GLN A 121 -4.04 -16.27 15.05
C GLN A 121 -4.84 -17.34 15.78
N ALA A 122 -6.17 -17.26 15.79
CA ALA A 122 -7.03 -18.25 16.42
C ALA A 122 -6.92 -19.62 15.74
N HIS A 123 -6.84 -19.67 14.41
CA HIS A 123 -6.63 -20.90 13.66
C HIS A 123 -5.32 -21.58 14.05
N LYS A 124 -4.21 -20.82 14.05
CA LYS A 124 -2.89 -21.31 14.50
C LYS A 124 -2.94 -21.91 15.92
N ASP A 125 -3.59 -21.19 16.83
CA ASP A 125 -3.68 -21.59 18.24
C ASP A 125 -4.60 -22.82 18.42
N GLY A 126 -5.58 -23.00 17.52
CA GLY A 126 -6.50 -24.13 17.47
C GLY A 126 -5.88 -25.45 16.97
N ILE A 127 -4.80 -25.38 16.17
CA ILE A 127 -4.13 -26.59 15.67
C ILE A 127 -3.59 -27.42 16.84
N SER A 128 -4.19 -28.57 17.09
CA SER A 128 -3.79 -29.46 18.19
C SER A 128 -2.39 -30.04 17.98
N SER A 129 -1.61 -30.14 19.04
CA SER A 129 -0.33 -30.87 19.00
C SER A 129 -0.49 -32.39 18.93
N ALA A 130 -1.72 -32.90 19.14
CA ALA A 130 -2.10 -34.31 19.04
C ALA A 130 -3.05 -34.56 17.85
N ALA A 131 -3.10 -33.66 16.88
CA ALA A 131 -3.92 -33.79 15.68
C ALA A 131 -3.47 -34.97 14.81
N SER A 132 -4.41 -35.76 14.32
CA SER A 132 -4.16 -36.78 13.31
C SER A 132 -3.89 -36.13 11.93
N LEU A 133 -3.36 -36.91 10.97
CA LEU A 133 -3.19 -36.41 9.58
C LEU A 133 -4.51 -35.98 8.97
N ASP A 134 -5.63 -36.64 9.29
CA ASP A 134 -6.95 -36.27 8.76
C ASP A 134 -7.42 -34.93 9.34
N ASP A 135 -7.22 -34.66 10.62
CA ASP A 135 -7.51 -33.36 11.25
C ASP A 135 -6.69 -32.26 10.59
N LEU A 136 -5.40 -32.50 10.35
CA LEU A 136 -4.49 -31.52 9.71
C LEU A 136 -4.84 -31.24 8.23
N VAL A 137 -5.46 -32.18 7.53
CA VAL A 137 -6.03 -31.95 6.19
C VAL A 137 -7.22 -31.00 6.27
N VAL A 138 -8.08 -31.11 7.29
CA VAL A 138 -9.20 -30.21 7.54
C VAL A 138 -8.68 -28.80 7.83
N ASP A 139 -7.77 -28.65 8.81
CA ASP A 139 -7.16 -27.35 9.16
C ASP A 139 -6.51 -26.68 7.94
N SER A 140 -5.78 -27.47 7.12
CA SER A 140 -5.16 -26.95 5.90
C SER A 140 -6.18 -26.45 4.89
N SER A 141 -7.30 -27.16 4.74
CA SER A 141 -8.40 -26.81 3.82
C SER A 141 -9.14 -25.56 4.27
N GLU A 142 -9.40 -25.42 5.57
CA GLU A 142 -10.05 -24.24 6.14
C GLU A 142 -9.23 -22.98 5.89
N ALA A 143 -7.93 -23.00 6.17
CA ALA A 143 -7.07 -21.85 5.89
C ALA A 143 -6.93 -21.56 4.39
N ALA A 144 -6.89 -22.58 3.52
CA ALA A 144 -6.87 -22.38 2.08
C ALA A 144 -8.16 -21.71 1.58
N LYS A 145 -9.32 -22.14 2.09
CA LYS A 145 -10.61 -21.52 1.78
C LYS A 145 -10.66 -20.07 2.29
N ARG A 146 -10.19 -19.84 3.52
CA ARG A 146 -10.11 -18.47 4.08
C ARG A 146 -9.26 -17.57 3.21
N PHE A 147 -8.08 -18.03 2.78
CA PHE A 147 -7.20 -17.26 1.89
C PHE A 147 -7.91 -16.83 0.61
N THR A 148 -8.64 -17.73 -0.05
CA THR A 148 -9.41 -17.38 -1.25
C THR A 148 -10.46 -16.29 -0.97
N THR A 149 -11.11 -16.34 0.19
CA THR A 149 -12.14 -15.36 0.57
C THR A 149 -11.56 -13.96 0.85
N ILE A 150 -10.34 -13.88 1.37
CA ILE A 150 -9.70 -12.60 1.73
C ILE A 150 -8.85 -12.00 0.61
N GLU A 151 -8.59 -12.73 -0.46
CA GLU A 151 -7.77 -12.26 -1.58
C GLU A 151 -8.25 -10.91 -2.16
N PRO A 152 -9.56 -10.64 -2.33
CA PRO A 152 -10.05 -9.33 -2.74
C PRO A 152 -9.67 -8.20 -1.78
N LEU A 153 -9.72 -8.43 -0.46
CA LEU A 153 -9.30 -7.44 0.54
C LEU A 153 -7.82 -7.10 0.39
N ILE A 154 -6.99 -8.10 0.15
CA ILE A 154 -5.55 -7.90 -0.08
C ILE A 154 -5.33 -6.97 -1.27
N TYR A 155 -5.93 -7.26 -2.42
CA TYR A 155 -5.80 -6.43 -3.61
C TYR A 155 -6.42 -5.03 -3.44
N GLU A 156 -7.51 -4.92 -2.71
CA GLU A 156 -8.10 -3.62 -2.37
C GLU A 156 -7.12 -2.75 -1.58
N VAL A 157 -6.53 -3.27 -0.51
CA VAL A 157 -5.57 -2.51 0.30
C VAL A 157 -4.31 -2.17 -0.51
N LEU A 158 -3.76 -3.13 -1.27
CA LEU A 158 -2.61 -2.90 -2.13
C LEU A 158 -2.88 -1.85 -3.21
N GLY A 159 -4.11 -1.74 -3.71
CA GLY A 159 -4.52 -0.73 -4.68
C GLY A 159 -4.79 0.64 -4.06
N THR A 160 -5.34 0.67 -2.85
CA THR A 160 -5.64 1.91 -2.12
C THR A 160 -4.36 2.69 -1.78
N ILE A 161 -3.26 2.02 -1.45
CA ILE A 161 -1.97 2.67 -1.16
C ILE A 161 -1.46 3.55 -2.31
N PRO A 162 -1.31 3.10 -3.55
CA PRO A 162 -0.87 3.96 -4.66
C PRO A 162 -1.90 5.02 -5.03
N ILE A 163 -3.20 4.79 -4.85
CA ILE A 163 -4.25 5.81 -5.00
C ILE A 163 -3.98 6.99 -4.06
N GLY A 164 -3.78 6.72 -2.77
CA GLY A 164 -3.46 7.75 -1.76
C GLY A 164 -2.22 8.56 -2.13
N ARG A 165 -1.16 7.91 -2.61
CA ARG A 165 0.07 8.58 -3.05
C ARG A 165 -0.16 9.52 -4.24
N VAL A 166 -0.97 9.11 -5.22
CA VAL A 166 -1.34 9.95 -6.37
C VAL A 166 -2.15 11.16 -5.89
N GLU A 167 -3.06 10.98 -4.93
CA GLU A 167 -3.85 12.06 -4.35
C GLU A 167 -3.00 13.07 -3.57
N THR A 168 -2.06 12.60 -2.76
CA THR A 168 -1.09 13.45 -2.05
C THR A 168 -0.26 14.28 -3.03
N LEU A 169 0.21 13.66 -4.11
CA LEU A 169 0.96 14.36 -5.16
C LEU A 169 0.09 15.40 -5.85
N ARG A 170 -1.16 15.06 -6.23
CA ARG A 170 -2.11 16.00 -6.87
C ARG A 170 -2.40 17.19 -5.98
N THR A 171 -2.65 16.95 -4.69
CA THR A 171 -2.86 18.01 -3.70
C THR A 171 -1.66 18.94 -3.60
N SER A 172 -0.44 18.41 -3.59
CA SER A 172 0.80 19.19 -3.55
C SER A 172 0.98 20.03 -4.82
N ILE A 173 0.71 19.46 -5.99
CA ILE A 173 0.77 20.16 -7.28
C ILE A 173 -0.25 21.30 -7.33
N ASN A 174 -1.49 21.06 -6.90
CA ASN A 174 -2.53 22.09 -6.84
C ASN A 174 -2.14 23.27 -5.93
N LYS A 175 -1.54 23.00 -4.76
CA LYS A 175 -1.03 24.06 -3.87
C LYS A 175 0.06 24.90 -4.52
N ILE A 176 0.96 24.29 -5.29
CA ILE A 176 2.02 25.02 -6.00
C ILE A 176 1.42 25.81 -7.15
N LEU A 177 0.51 25.22 -7.94
CA LEU A 177 -0.16 25.90 -9.05
C LEU A 177 -0.93 27.15 -8.58
N ALA A 178 -1.62 27.05 -7.44
CA ALA A 178 -2.32 28.20 -6.86
C ALA A 178 -1.36 29.39 -6.58
N LYS A 179 -0.18 29.11 -5.99
CA LYS A 179 0.84 30.14 -5.75
C LYS A 179 1.38 30.75 -7.06
N ILE A 180 1.57 29.91 -8.09
CA ILE A 180 2.02 30.36 -9.42
C ILE A 180 0.97 31.29 -10.03
N LYS A 181 -0.32 30.92 -9.97
CA LYS A 181 -1.44 31.75 -10.49
C LYS A 181 -1.50 33.10 -9.79
N THR A 182 -1.37 33.13 -8.47
CA THR A 182 -1.30 34.40 -7.71
C THR A 182 -0.15 35.27 -8.21
N LYS A 183 1.03 34.67 -8.46
CA LYS A 183 2.20 35.43 -8.93
C LYS A 183 2.04 35.95 -10.36
N ILE A 184 1.43 35.17 -11.24
CA ILE A 184 1.09 35.64 -12.62
C ILE A 184 0.14 36.83 -12.55
N GLU A 185 -0.87 36.80 -11.70
CA GLU A 185 -1.83 37.88 -11.52
C GLU A 185 -1.17 39.16 -10.98
N GLU A 186 -0.27 39.05 -9.99
CA GLU A 186 0.50 40.21 -9.51
C GLU A 186 1.31 40.85 -10.62
N ILE A 187 2.00 40.07 -11.46
CA ILE A 187 2.79 40.60 -12.60
C ILE A 187 1.88 41.25 -13.62
N ARG A 188 0.74 40.67 -13.92
CA ARG A 188 -0.24 41.21 -14.86
C ARG A 188 -0.80 42.57 -14.40
N VAL A 189 -1.16 42.67 -13.12
CA VAL A 189 -1.72 43.92 -12.54
C VAL A 189 -0.68 45.01 -12.49
N ASN A 190 0.59 44.67 -12.18
CA ASN A 190 1.67 45.67 -12.15
C ASN A 190 2.10 46.14 -13.53
N GLY A 191 1.69 45.45 -14.61
CA GLY A 191 2.04 45.80 -15.99
C GLY A 191 3.51 45.57 -16.33
N ASP A 192 4.23 44.80 -15.50
CA ASP A 192 5.68 44.62 -15.63
C ASP A 192 6.06 43.78 -16.86
N HIS A 193 5.23 42.79 -17.23
CA HIS A 193 5.54 41.86 -18.32
C HIS A 193 4.29 41.25 -18.96
N ASP A 194 4.46 40.76 -20.20
CA ASP A 194 3.46 39.92 -20.89
C ASP A 194 3.34 38.54 -20.23
N THR A 195 2.15 38.23 -19.71
CA THR A 195 1.84 36.97 -19.02
C THR A 195 1.15 35.92 -19.92
N THR A 196 0.87 36.24 -21.19
CA THR A 196 0.07 35.41 -22.11
C THR A 196 0.57 33.95 -22.18
N ASN A 197 1.88 33.76 -22.31
CA ASN A 197 2.46 32.42 -22.36
C ASN A 197 2.36 31.68 -21.02
N ALA A 198 2.54 32.39 -19.91
CA ALA A 198 2.40 31.81 -18.56
C ALA A 198 0.96 31.37 -18.29
N GLU A 199 -0.02 32.18 -18.71
CA GLU A 199 -1.44 31.85 -18.61
C GLU A 199 -1.81 30.63 -19.47
N ARG A 200 -1.31 30.54 -20.70
CA ARG A 200 -1.50 29.38 -21.57
C ARG A 200 -0.94 28.10 -20.93
N TRP A 201 0.28 28.14 -20.41
CA TRP A 201 0.87 26.99 -19.71
C TRP A 201 0.10 26.62 -18.42
N THR A 202 -0.51 27.60 -17.77
CA THR A 202 -1.38 27.35 -16.60
C THR A 202 -2.60 26.53 -16.99
N ILE A 203 -3.27 26.86 -18.09
CA ILE A 203 -4.42 26.13 -18.64
C ILE A 203 -4.01 24.67 -18.95
N GLU A 204 -2.87 24.50 -19.63
CA GLU A 204 -2.37 23.16 -19.96
C GLU A 204 -2.04 22.34 -18.70
N THR A 205 -1.51 22.99 -17.67
CA THR A 205 -1.25 22.36 -16.36
C THR A 205 -2.56 21.88 -15.73
N GLU A 206 -3.59 22.71 -15.68
CA GLU A 206 -4.91 22.38 -15.15
C GLU A 206 -5.56 21.23 -15.91
N ASN A 207 -5.48 21.23 -17.25
CA ASN A 207 -5.97 20.14 -18.09
C ASN A 207 -5.29 18.80 -17.74
N LYS A 208 -3.97 18.81 -17.52
CA LYS A 208 -3.24 17.59 -17.13
C LYS A 208 -3.66 17.10 -15.75
N ILE A 209 -3.87 17.99 -14.78
CA ILE A 209 -4.33 17.66 -13.44
C ILE A 209 -5.74 17.04 -13.47
N THR A 210 -6.65 17.63 -14.26
CA THR A 210 -8.02 17.11 -14.44
C THR A 210 -8.00 15.71 -15.06
N ARG A 211 -7.26 15.51 -16.14
CA ARG A 211 -7.11 14.18 -16.75
C ARG A 211 -6.46 13.16 -15.82
N SER A 212 -5.52 13.57 -14.96
CA SER A 212 -4.97 12.72 -13.91
C SER A 212 -6.04 12.31 -12.90
N LEU A 213 -6.94 13.24 -12.52
CA LEU A 213 -8.05 12.93 -11.63
C LEU A 213 -8.99 11.88 -12.25
N ASP A 214 -9.37 12.06 -13.52
CA ASP A 214 -10.24 11.12 -14.23
C ASP A 214 -9.64 9.70 -14.26
N LYS A 215 -8.33 9.60 -14.55
CA LYS A 215 -7.60 8.31 -14.50
C LYS A 215 -7.54 7.72 -13.09
N SER A 216 -7.36 8.54 -12.07
CA SER A 216 -7.38 8.07 -10.69
C SER A 216 -8.75 7.52 -10.28
N ILE A 217 -9.85 8.20 -10.68
CA ILE A 217 -11.23 7.74 -10.44
C ILE A 217 -11.52 6.43 -11.18
N GLU A 218 -11.03 6.28 -12.42
CA GLU A 218 -11.14 5.05 -13.19
C GLU A 218 -10.50 3.85 -12.46
N ALA A 219 -9.26 4.02 -11.98
CA ALA A 219 -8.56 3.01 -11.20
C ALA A 219 -9.25 2.70 -9.86
N GLN A 220 -9.73 3.73 -9.16
CA GLN A 220 -10.48 3.57 -7.90
C GLN A 220 -11.73 2.70 -8.08
N LYS A 221 -12.48 2.89 -9.17
CA LYS A 221 -13.67 2.08 -9.45
C LYS A 221 -13.34 0.59 -9.55
N ILE A 222 -12.22 0.25 -10.18
CA ILE A 222 -11.76 -1.15 -10.28
C ILE A 222 -11.38 -1.68 -8.89
N ILE A 223 -10.54 -0.97 -8.15
CA ILE A 223 -10.07 -1.41 -6.83
C ILE A 223 -11.24 -1.56 -5.84
N TYR A 224 -12.15 -0.61 -5.79
CA TYR A 224 -13.27 -0.66 -4.83
C TYR A 224 -14.35 -1.67 -5.23
N SER A 225 -14.42 -2.08 -6.50
CA SER A 225 -15.32 -3.17 -6.89
C SER A 225 -14.97 -4.50 -6.23
N PHE A 226 -13.72 -4.68 -5.77
CA PHE A 226 -13.31 -5.91 -5.05
C PHE A 226 -14.06 -6.12 -3.73
N GLN A 227 -14.57 -5.04 -3.10
CA GLN A 227 -15.38 -5.13 -1.86
C GLN A 227 -16.70 -5.88 -2.04
N THR A 228 -17.25 -5.86 -3.25
CA THR A 228 -18.58 -6.39 -3.54
C THR A 228 -18.56 -7.75 -4.22
N LEU A 229 -17.39 -8.36 -4.38
CA LEU A 229 -17.24 -9.66 -4.99
C LEU A 229 -17.73 -10.76 -4.07
N GLU A 230 -18.65 -11.58 -4.57
CA GLU A 230 -19.12 -12.79 -3.89
C GLU A 230 -18.23 -14.00 -4.27
N GLU A 231 -18.29 -15.08 -3.49
CA GLU A 231 -17.50 -16.29 -3.72
C GLU A 231 -17.65 -16.87 -5.13
N ARG A 232 -18.83 -16.74 -5.75
CA ARG A 232 -19.09 -17.15 -7.13
C ARG A 232 -18.31 -16.32 -8.15
N ASP A 233 -18.13 -15.01 -7.87
CA ASP A 233 -17.47 -14.08 -8.78
C ASP A 233 -15.95 -14.31 -8.77
N LEU A 234 -15.40 -14.68 -7.60
CA LEU A 234 -13.98 -15.00 -7.42
C LEU A 234 -13.50 -16.17 -8.29
N ARG A 235 -14.42 -17.03 -8.72
CA ARG A 235 -14.10 -18.14 -9.65
C ARG A 235 -14.02 -17.72 -11.12
N GLN A 236 -14.52 -16.54 -11.45
CA GLN A 236 -14.64 -16.05 -12.83
C GLN A 236 -13.73 -14.86 -13.13
N ILE A 237 -13.29 -14.15 -12.09
CA ILE A 237 -12.49 -12.93 -12.20
C ILE A 237 -11.02 -13.25 -11.87
N ASP A 238 -10.13 -12.85 -12.75
CA ASP A 238 -8.70 -12.82 -12.48
C ASP A 238 -8.36 -11.50 -11.74
N LEU A 239 -8.42 -11.56 -10.40
CA LEU A 239 -8.13 -10.40 -9.53
C LEU A 239 -6.77 -9.78 -9.78
N ASN A 240 -5.75 -10.60 -10.07
CA ASN A 240 -4.41 -10.11 -10.37
C ASN A 240 -4.39 -9.28 -11.67
N LYS A 241 -5.12 -9.74 -12.69
CA LYS A 241 -5.25 -9.01 -13.96
C LYS A 241 -5.97 -7.67 -13.76
N GLU A 242 -7.10 -7.67 -13.06
CA GLU A 242 -7.86 -6.45 -12.77
C GLU A 242 -7.04 -5.46 -11.93
N TYR A 243 -6.37 -5.93 -10.90
CA TYR A 243 -5.46 -5.13 -10.10
C TYR A 243 -4.34 -4.50 -10.95
N ASN A 244 -3.66 -5.29 -11.77
CA ASN A 244 -2.59 -4.78 -12.64
C ASN A 244 -3.11 -3.78 -13.67
N GLY A 245 -4.33 -3.96 -14.17
CA GLY A 245 -5.04 -2.98 -14.99
C GLY A 245 -5.21 -1.65 -14.26
N ALA A 246 -5.73 -1.68 -13.04
CA ALA A 246 -5.89 -0.48 -12.21
C ALA A 246 -4.55 0.22 -11.91
N ILE A 247 -3.50 -0.55 -11.61
CA ILE A 247 -2.15 0.00 -11.38
C ILE A 247 -1.60 0.69 -12.65
N THR A 248 -1.84 0.13 -13.83
CA THR A 248 -1.43 0.75 -15.10
C THR A 248 -2.14 2.10 -15.30
N ILE A 249 -3.44 2.18 -15.03
CA ILE A 249 -4.22 3.43 -15.09
C ILE A 249 -3.70 4.47 -14.09
N LEU A 250 -3.32 4.04 -12.87
CA LEU A 250 -2.69 4.92 -11.87
C LEU A 250 -1.31 5.43 -12.31
N GLN A 251 -0.54 4.62 -13.04
CA GLN A 251 0.74 5.06 -13.62
C GLN A 251 0.52 6.14 -14.67
N GLU A 252 -0.52 6.03 -15.52
CA GLU A 252 -0.92 7.08 -16.45
C GLU A 252 -1.32 8.37 -15.71
N SER A 253 -2.12 8.24 -14.63
CA SER A 253 -2.48 9.37 -13.76
C SER A 253 -1.24 10.07 -13.19
N ASN A 254 -0.29 9.32 -12.67
CA ASN A 254 0.96 9.85 -12.14
C ASN A 254 1.83 10.51 -13.21
N GLN A 255 1.87 9.96 -14.42
CA GLN A 255 2.59 10.56 -15.55
C GLN A 255 2.01 11.94 -15.91
N LEU A 256 0.69 12.09 -15.96
CA LEU A 256 0.02 13.38 -16.20
C LEU A 256 0.37 14.41 -15.13
N LEU A 257 0.49 14.00 -13.86
CA LEU A 257 0.95 14.90 -12.78
C LEU A 257 2.43 15.30 -12.94
N ARG A 258 3.30 14.41 -13.40
CA ARG A 258 4.70 14.75 -13.71
C ARG A 258 4.80 15.74 -14.86
N GLU A 259 3.97 15.58 -15.90
CA GLU A 259 3.91 16.52 -17.01
C GLU A 259 3.40 17.90 -16.56
N SER A 260 2.36 17.95 -15.70
CA SER A 260 1.89 19.20 -15.11
C SER A 260 2.98 19.93 -14.32
N ALA A 261 3.76 19.16 -13.53
CA ALA A 261 4.91 19.71 -12.80
C ALA A 261 6.00 20.27 -13.74
N SER A 262 6.18 19.66 -14.93
CA SER A 262 7.10 20.17 -15.95
C SER A 262 6.62 21.52 -16.51
N TYR A 263 5.34 21.63 -16.83
CA TYR A 263 4.76 22.90 -17.30
C TYR A 263 4.88 24.00 -16.25
N MET A 264 4.65 23.71 -14.97
CA MET A 264 4.86 24.68 -13.90
C MET A 264 6.30 25.19 -13.82
N ARG A 265 7.29 24.34 -14.09
CA ARG A 265 8.71 24.77 -14.14
C ARG A 265 8.95 25.75 -15.30
N GLU A 266 8.33 25.52 -16.47
CA GLU A 266 8.46 26.42 -17.59
C GLU A 266 7.78 27.80 -17.29
N ILE A 267 6.62 27.80 -16.63
CA ILE A 267 5.97 29.03 -16.16
C ILE A 267 6.93 29.81 -15.24
N VAL A 268 7.52 29.15 -14.24
CA VAL A 268 8.45 29.80 -13.30
C VAL A 268 9.69 30.35 -14.00
N LYS A 269 10.23 29.68 -15.02
CA LYS A 269 11.35 30.20 -15.83
C LYS A 269 10.94 31.47 -16.59
N GLN A 270 9.80 31.46 -17.24
CA GLN A 270 9.31 32.63 -18.01
C GLN A 270 9.11 33.86 -17.12
N ILE A 271 8.57 33.67 -15.92
CA ILE A 271 8.37 34.73 -14.93
C ILE A 271 9.72 35.30 -14.46
N LYS A 272 10.73 34.44 -14.22
CA LYS A 272 12.05 34.83 -13.69
C LYS A 272 12.95 35.49 -14.75
N THR A 273 12.93 35.03 -16.01
CA THR A 273 13.85 35.49 -17.05
C THR A 273 13.49 36.89 -17.57
N LYS A 274 12.31 37.39 -17.24
CA LYS A 274 11.85 38.75 -17.65
C LYS A 274 11.83 39.75 -16.49
N SER A 275 12.30 39.32 -15.28
CA SER A 275 12.57 40.19 -14.14
C SER A 275 14.02 40.65 -14.14
#